data_f1969c5f2200087a084270cab733a271
#
_entry.id   f1969c5f2200087a084270cab733a271
#
_cell.length_a   1.000
_cell.length_b   1.000
_cell.length_c   1.000
_cell.angle_alpha   90.00
_cell.angle_beta   90.00
_cell.angle_gamma   90.00
#
_symmetry.space_group_name_H-M   'P 1'
#
loop_
_entity.id
_entity.type
_entity.pdbx_description
1 polymer ?
#
loop_
_entity_poly.entity_id
_entity_poly.type
_entity_poly.pdbx_seq_one_letter_code
_entity_poly.pdbx_strand_id
1 'polypeptide(L)'
;MAKNKTEVDEDKKCNCSHDCECGCQDGAECTCEGGCECGCHHEELGDEALGYLELAQRIQADFENYKRRNAEVEKQSFNNGVYAFVTKLLPVLDSFKQARQTIQDESALAGLEIIHNQLIKALSSFGIYKIECVGQKFDPNLHNAVLTDCDETKEDEVVLVELQEGFKSDSKVIRHSVVKINKL
;
A
#
# COMPACT_ATOMS: atom_id res chain seq x y z
N MET A 1 -5.01 -20.60 -9.84
CA MET A 1 -4.65 -22.02 -9.82
C MET A 1 -5.11 -22.63 -11.13
N ALA A 2 -4.21 -22.80 -12.08
CA ALA A 2 -4.41 -23.65 -13.24
C ALA A 2 -3.01 -24.15 -13.61
N LYS A 3 -2.78 -25.44 -13.37
CA LYS A 3 -1.58 -26.15 -13.77
C LYS A 3 -1.72 -26.46 -15.25
N ASN A 4 -1.00 -25.76 -16.12
CA ASN A 4 -0.76 -26.22 -17.48
C ASN A 4 0.29 -27.32 -17.42
N LYS A 5 -0.19 -28.54 -17.53
CA LYS A 5 0.59 -29.71 -17.81
C LYS A 5 0.89 -29.65 -19.32
N THR A 6 2.12 -29.33 -19.67
CA THR A 6 2.63 -29.54 -21.04
C THR A 6 2.68 -31.04 -21.25
N GLU A 7 1.79 -31.55 -22.11
CA GLU A 7 1.86 -32.89 -22.65
C GLU A 7 3.14 -32.97 -23.49
N VAL A 8 4.06 -33.81 -23.04
CA VAL A 8 5.24 -34.18 -23.79
C VAL A 8 4.75 -35.17 -24.85
N ASP A 9 4.83 -34.82 -26.12
CA ASP A 9 4.56 -35.73 -27.26
C ASP A 9 5.54 -36.91 -27.21
N GLU A 10 5.10 -38.00 -26.60
CA GLU A 10 5.73 -39.31 -26.71
C GLU A 10 5.38 -39.91 -28.06
N ASP A 11 6.07 -39.57 -29.15
CA ASP A 11 6.13 -40.41 -30.38
C ASP A 11 6.97 -39.76 -31.50
N LYS A 12 8.21 -39.36 -31.20
CA LYS A 12 9.19 -39.14 -32.26
C LYS A 12 10.18 -40.31 -32.26
N LYS A 13 9.74 -41.46 -32.76
CA LYS A 13 10.62 -42.56 -33.09
C LYS A 13 11.51 -42.16 -34.27
N CYS A 14 12.83 -42.28 -34.09
CA CYS A 14 13.81 -42.12 -35.13
C CYS A 14 13.48 -43.10 -36.28
N ASN A 15 13.19 -42.57 -37.48
CA ASN A 15 12.87 -43.39 -38.65
C ASN A 15 14.15 -43.62 -39.45
N CYS A 16 15.13 -44.31 -38.83
CA CYS A 16 16.35 -44.72 -39.53
C CYS A 16 16.03 -45.87 -40.45
N SER A 17 16.14 -45.71 -41.78
CA SER A 17 15.88 -46.74 -42.81
C SER A 17 17.02 -47.75 -43.01
N HIS A 18 18.02 -47.73 -42.11
CA HIS A 18 19.14 -48.69 -42.10
C HIS A 18 19.43 -49.17 -40.69
N ASP A 19 19.92 -50.40 -40.54
CA ASP A 19 20.39 -51.03 -39.32
C ASP A 19 21.58 -50.24 -38.75
N CYS A 20 21.31 -49.07 -38.15
CA CYS A 20 22.33 -48.38 -37.42
C CYS A 20 22.28 -48.85 -35.94
N GLU A 21 23.35 -49.48 -35.52
CA GLU A 21 23.60 -49.86 -34.12
C GLU A 21 23.85 -48.62 -33.21
N CYS A 22 23.18 -47.52 -33.50
CA CYS A 22 23.20 -46.35 -32.63
C CYS A 22 22.16 -46.58 -31.53
N GLY A 23 22.58 -46.69 -30.29
CA GLY A 23 21.73 -46.91 -29.10
C GLY A 23 20.77 -45.74 -28.78
N CYS A 24 20.08 -45.22 -29.79
CA CYS A 24 19.14 -44.07 -29.66
C CYS A 24 17.79 -44.47 -29.06
N GLN A 25 17.68 -45.58 -28.33
CA GLN A 25 16.39 -46.06 -27.83
C GLN A 25 15.84 -45.31 -26.63
N ASP A 26 16.59 -44.47 -25.96
CA ASP A 26 16.13 -43.85 -24.73
C ASP A 26 16.59 -42.38 -24.53
N GLY A 27 16.57 -41.54 -25.54
CA GLY A 27 16.86 -40.10 -25.37
C GLY A 27 18.35 -39.80 -25.06
N ALA A 28 19.26 -40.76 -25.30
CA ALA A 28 20.69 -40.54 -25.13
C ALA A 28 21.30 -39.87 -26.37
N GLU A 29 22.27 -39.00 -26.15
CA GLU A 29 23.00 -38.28 -27.18
C GLU A 29 23.60 -39.23 -28.21
N CYS A 30 23.37 -38.95 -29.51
CA CYS A 30 23.84 -39.77 -30.62
C CYS A 30 25.36 -39.68 -30.74
N THR A 31 26.09 -40.74 -30.39
CA THR A 31 27.57 -40.84 -30.44
C THR A 31 28.09 -41.43 -31.73
N CYS A 32 27.51 -41.10 -32.89
CA CYS A 32 27.97 -41.59 -34.17
C CYS A 32 29.22 -40.81 -34.66
N GLU A 33 30.42 -41.41 -34.59
CA GLU A 33 31.67 -40.82 -35.12
C GLU A 33 31.81 -40.79 -36.63
N GLY A 34 30.74 -41.01 -37.39
CA GLY A 34 30.75 -40.96 -38.85
C GLY A 34 29.41 -40.45 -39.36
N GLY A 35 29.39 -39.24 -39.89
CA GLY A 35 28.29 -38.49 -40.45
C GLY A 35 27.00 -39.27 -40.73
N CYS A 36 26.15 -39.40 -39.75
CA CYS A 36 24.84 -40.02 -39.88
C CYS A 36 23.87 -39.01 -40.50
N GLU A 37 23.43 -39.25 -41.76
CA GLU A 37 22.37 -38.43 -42.40
C GLU A 37 20.97 -38.74 -41.84
N CYS A 38 20.86 -39.08 -40.56
CA CYS A 38 19.59 -39.43 -39.94
C CYS A 38 18.70 -38.23 -39.58
N GLY A 39 19.07 -37.01 -39.93
CA GLY A 39 18.20 -35.85 -39.78
C GLY A 39 17.77 -35.54 -38.33
N CYS A 40 18.43 -36.16 -37.33
CA CYS A 40 18.25 -35.81 -35.96
C CYS A 40 18.95 -34.46 -35.68
N HIS A 41 18.45 -33.41 -36.31
CA HIS A 41 18.77 -32.07 -35.87
C HIS A 41 18.07 -31.90 -34.53
N HIS A 42 18.84 -32.05 -33.45
CA HIS A 42 18.53 -31.25 -32.29
C HIS A 42 18.54 -29.82 -32.80
N GLU A 43 17.38 -29.23 -32.96
CA GLU A 43 17.27 -27.76 -33.09
C GLU A 43 17.85 -27.22 -31.77
N GLU A 44 19.20 -27.08 -31.75
CA GLU A 44 19.80 -26.12 -30.81
C GLU A 44 19.09 -24.83 -31.16
N LEU A 45 18.19 -24.40 -30.24
CA LEU A 45 17.64 -23.05 -30.28
C LEU A 45 18.84 -22.17 -30.49
N GLY A 46 19.02 -21.61 -31.70
CA GLY A 46 20.21 -20.84 -32.00
C GLY A 46 20.40 -19.77 -30.95
N ASP A 47 21.65 -19.38 -30.68
CA ASP A 47 21.99 -18.38 -29.63
C ASP A 47 21.09 -17.14 -29.68
N GLU A 48 20.58 -16.77 -30.86
CA GLU A 48 19.61 -15.72 -31.05
C GLU A 48 18.25 -16.00 -30.38
N ALA A 49 17.73 -17.24 -30.50
CA ALA A 49 16.45 -17.59 -29.89
C ALA A 49 16.53 -17.66 -28.37
N LEU A 50 17.65 -18.09 -27.81
CA LEU A 50 17.94 -18.02 -26.36
C LEU A 50 18.00 -16.56 -25.90
N GLY A 51 18.65 -15.69 -26.67
CA GLY A 51 18.70 -14.26 -26.38
C GLY A 51 17.32 -13.59 -26.37
N TYR A 52 16.43 -13.97 -27.30
CA TYR A 52 15.04 -13.46 -27.28
C TYR A 52 14.22 -13.99 -26.11
N LEU A 53 14.44 -15.22 -25.67
CA LEU A 53 13.79 -15.78 -24.47
C LEU A 53 14.21 -15.05 -23.18
N GLU A 54 15.51 -14.83 -23.02
CA GLU A 54 16.03 -14.07 -21.87
C GLU A 54 15.49 -12.63 -21.86
N LEU A 55 15.47 -11.99 -23.03
CA LEU A 55 14.90 -10.64 -23.16
C LEU A 55 13.41 -10.62 -22.81
N ALA A 56 12.64 -11.59 -23.30
CA ALA A 56 11.22 -11.69 -22.99
C ALA A 56 10.96 -11.91 -21.50
N GLN A 57 11.72 -12.80 -20.85
CA GLN A 57 11.65 -13.01 -19.40
C GLN A 57 11.98 -11.74 -18.60
N ARG A 58 13.01 -11.02 -19.03
CA ARG A 58 13.39 -9.75 -18.40
C ARG A 58 12.30 -8.71 -18.53
N ILE A 59 11.74 -8.54 -19.73
CA ILE A 59 10.64 -7.61 -19.98
C ILE A 59 9.41 -7.98 -19.13
N GLN A 60 9.10 -9.28 -19.03
CA GLN A 60 8.00 -9.74 -18.19
C GLN A 60 8.23 -9.41 -16.72
N ALA A 61 9.43 -9.66 -16.19
CA ALA A 61 9.78 -9.33 -14.80
C ALA A 61 9.71 -7.82 -14.54
N ASP A 62 10.20 -7.01 -15.47
CA ASP A 62 10.14 -5.55 -15.38
C ASP A 62 8.69 -5.05 -15.42
N PHE A 63 7.85 -5.65 -16.26
CA PHE A 63 6.43 -5.32 -16.34
C PHE A 63 5.67 -5.68 -15.06
N GLU A 64 5.93 -6.84 -14.47
CA GLU A 64 5.33 -7.23 -13.19
C GLU A 64 5.76 -6.30 -12.05
N ASN A 65 7.03 -5.92 -12.00
CA ASN A 65 7.55 -4.95 -11.05
C ASN A 65 6.91 -3.57 -11.25
N TYR A 66 6.79 -3.11 -12.50
CA TYR A 66 6.12 -1.86 -12.83
C TYR A 66 4.65 -1.88 -12.38
N LYS A 67 3.91 -2.95 -12.69
CA LYS A 67 2.50 -3.11 -12.31
C LYS A 67 2.32 -3.03 -10.79
N ARG A 68 3.19 -3.72 -10.04
CA ARG A 68 3.16 -3.69 -8.56
C ARG A 68 3.42 -2.29 -8.02
N ARG A 69 4.48 -1.62 -8.51
CA ARG A 69 4.79 -0.24 -8.10
C ARG A 69 3.68 0.74 -8.45
N ASN A 70 3.10 0.59 -9.64
CA ASN A 70 2.05 1.50 -10.10
C ASN A 70 0.78 1.40 -9.23
N ALA A 71 0.38 0.19 -8.85
CA ALA A 71 -0.75 -0.03 -7.94
C ALA A 71 -0.51 0.61 -6.55
N GLU A 72 0.71 0.57 -6.06
CA GLU A 72 1.10 1.21 -4.80
C GLU A 72 1.09 2.74 -4.91
N VAL A 73 1.65 3.28 -6.00
CA VAL A 73 1.65 4.73 -6.28
C VAL A 73 0.22 5.27 -6.44
N GLU A 74 -0.66 4.53 -7.11
CA GLU A 74 -2.08 4.91 -7.26
C GLU A 74 -2.77 5.02 -5.88
N LYS A 75 -2.61 4.02 -5.03
CA LYS A 75 -3.14 4.04 -3.66
C LYS A 75 -2.59 5.20 -2.83
N GLN A 76 -1.27 5.44 -2.92
CA GLN A 76 -0.64 6.56 -2.22
C GLN A 76 -1.13 7.92 -2.74
N SER A 77 -1.29 8.05 -4.06
CA SER A 77 -1.78 9.28 -4.69
C SER A 77 -3.21 9.59 -4.28
N PHE A 78 -4.08 8.58 -4.23
CA PHE A 78 -5.44 8.73 -3.72
C PHE A 78 -5.45 9.20 -2.26
N ASN A 79 -4.69 8.54 -1.39
CA ASN A 79 -4.59 8.92 0.02
C ASN A 79 -4.05 10.35 0.20
N ASN A 80 -3.04 10.72 -0.57
CA ASN A 80 -2.48 12.08 -0.53
C ASN A 80 -3.52 13.12 -0.96
N GLY A 81 -4.34 12.82 -1.96
CA GLY A 81 -5.46 13.68 -2.38
C GLY A 81 -6.49 13.85 -1.26
N VAL A 82 -6.87 12.76 -0.59
CA VAL A 82 -7.77 12.80 0.57
C VAL A 82 -7.18 13.64 1.70
N TYR A 83 -5.91 13.46 2.03
CA TYR A 83 -5.26 14.25 3.11
C TYR A 83 -5.19 15.74 2.78
N ALA A 84 -4.88 16.09 1.54
CA ALA A 84 -4.88 17.47 1.07
C ALA A 84 -6.27 18.11 1.18
N PHE A 85 -7.31 17.39 0.78
CA PHE A 85 -8.70 17.84 0.92
C PHE A 85 -9.09 18.02 2.39
N VAL A 86 -8.82 17.02 3.23
CA VAL A 86 -9.16 17.09 4.66
C VAL A 86 -8.44 18.26 5.34
N THR A 87 -7.17 18.48 5.04
CA THR A 87 -6.43 19.63 5.58
C THR A 87 -7.13 20.98 5.29
N LYS A 88 -7.77 21.10 4.11
CA LYS A 88 -8.55 22.29 3.76
C LYS A 88 -9.93 22.32 4.41
N LEU A 89 -10.44 21.17 4.84
CA LEU A 89 -11.73 21.05 5.55
C LEU A 89 -11.60 21.33 7.05
N LEU A 90 -10.43 21.08 7.66
CA LEU A 90 -10.22 21.25 9.10
C LEU A 90 -10.59 22.64 9.65
N PRO A 91 -10.34 23.78 8.96
CA PRO A 91 -10.79 25.09 9.44
C PRO A 91 -12.31 25.20 9.58
N VAL A 92 -13.08 24.45 8.77
CA VAL A 92 -14.55 24.42 8.91
C VAL A 92 -14.94 23.71 10.21
N LEU A 93 -14.26 22.60 10.55
CA LEU A 93 -14.46 21.93 11.85
C LEU A 93 -14.11 22.85 13.03
N ASP A 94 -13.04 23.63 12.92
CA ASP A 94 -12.67 24.60 13.95
C ASP A 94 -13.76 25.67 14.11
N SER A 95 -14.40 26.10 13.01
CA SER A 95 -15.52 27.04 13.03
C SER A 95 -16.77 26.47 13.73
N PHE A 96 -17.03 25.15 13.58
CA PHE A 96 -18.10 24.49 14.36
C PHE A 96 -17.83 24.55 15.87
N LYS A 97 -16.57 24.35 16.29
CA LYS A 97 -16.19 24.46 17.71
C LYS A 97 -16.43 25.87 18.24
N GLN A 98 -16.07 26.89 17.47
CA GLN A 98 -16.34 28.30 17.85
C GLN A 98 -17.83 28.61 17.91
N ALA A 99 -18.61 28.13 16.94
CA ALA A 99 -20.06 28.31 16.92
C ALA A 99 -20.73 27.73 18.19
N ARG A 100 -20.29 26.55 18.64
CA ARG A 100 -20.79 25.95 19.90
C ARG A 100 -20.56 26.82 21.11
N GLN A 101 -19.49 27.61 21.16
CA GLN A 101 -19.19 28.50 22.27
C GLN A 101 -20.03 29.79 22.22
N THR A 102 -20.52 30.17 21.06
CA THR A 102 -21.23 31.45 20.85
C THR A 102 -22.76 31.29 20.92
N ILE A 103 -23.27 30.13 20.52
CA ILE A 103 -24.72 29.86 20.48
C ILE A 103 -25.23 29.60 21.90
N GLN A 104 -26.25 30.33 22.32
CA GLN A 104 -26.92 30.18 23.61
C GLN A 104 -28.24 29.38 23.52
N ASP A 105 -28.77 29.19 22.30
CA ASP A 105 -30.01 28.44 22.08
C ASP A 105 -29.71 26.92 22.07
N GLU A 106 -30.29 26.21 23.03
CA GLU A 106 -30.11 24.79 23.23
C GLU A 106 -30.59 23.94 22.02
N SER A 107 -31.66 24.39 21.37
CA SER A 107 -32.18 23.72 20.15
C SER A 107 -31.21 23.85 18.99
N ALA A 108 -30.62 25.03 18.79
CA ALA A 108 -29.61 25.26 17.75
C ALA A 108 -28.32 24.48 18.04
N LEU A 109 -27.89 24.38 19.29
CA LEU A 109 -26.73 23.57 19.71
C LEU A 109 -26.94 22.10 19.40
N ALA A 110 -28.10 21.53 19.72
CA ALA A 110 -28.42 20.13 19.41
C ALA A 110 -28.35 19.85 17.89
N GLY A 111 -28.90 20.77 17.07
CA GLY A 111 -28.81 20.67 15.61
C GLY A 111 -27.34 20.69 15.10
N LEU A 112 -26.54 21.60 15.65
CA LEU A 112 -25.11 21.75 15.30
C LEU A 112 -24.32 20.50 15.66
N GLU A 113 -24.60 19.88 16.80
CA GLU A 113 -23.94 18.65 17.24
C GLU A 113 -24.24 17.47 16.33
N ILE A 114 -25.46 17.35 15.85
CA ILE A 114 -25.84 16.30 14.89
C ILE A 114 -25.01 16.45 13.62
N ILE A 115 -24.91 17.66 13.07
CA ILE A 115 -24.13 17.92 11.84
C ILE A 115 -22.64 17.65 12.06
N HIS A 116 -22.10 18.12 13.17
CA HIS A 116 -20.68 17.86 13.53
C HIS A 116 -20.40 16.36 13.63
N ASN A 117 -21.25 15.61 14.33
CA ASN A 117 -21.08 14.16 14.50
C ASN A 117 -21.22 13.41 13.15
N GLN A 118 -22.10 13.84 12.25
CA GLN A 118 -22.20 13.28 10.90
C GLN A 118 -20.91 13.52 10.11
N LEU A 119 -20.32 14.71 10.22
CA LEU A 119 -19.06 15.03 9.53
C LEU A 119 -17.90 14.20 10.07
N ILE A 120 -17.79 14.03 11.39
CA ILE A 120 -16.78 13.16 12.02
C ILE A 120 -16.95 11.69 11.56
N LYS A 121 -18.18 11.19 11.50
CA LYS A 121 -18.47 9.85 10.98
C LYS A 121 -18.09 9.70 9.50
N ALA A 122 -18.35 10.73 8.69
CA ALA A 122 -17.93 10.73 7.30
C ALA A 122 -16.39 10.69 7.16
N LEU A 123 -15.64 11.45 7.98
CA LEU A 123 -14.18 11.39 8.02
C LEU A 123 -13.66 10.02 8.47
N SER A 124 -14.30 9.41 9.46
CA SER A 124 -13.90 8.08 9.95
C SER A 124 -14.07 6.99 8.87
N SER A 125 -15.03 7.12 7.95
CA SER A 125 -15.18 6.19 6.82
C SER A 125 -14.01 6.25 5.81
N PHE A 126 -13.25 7.33 5.81
CA PHE A 126 -12.00 7.49 5.06
C PHE A 126 -10.74 7.15 5.88
N GLY A 127 -10.91 6.55 7.06
CA GLY A 127 -9.81 6.19 7.95
C GLY A 127 -9.15 7.40 8.62
N ILE A 128 -9.90 8.47 8.85
CA ILE A 128 -9.43 9.69 9.50
C ILE A 128 -10.12 9.81 10.86
N TYR A 129 -9.32 9.84 11.91
CA TYR A 129 -9.80 9.83 13.30
C TYR A 129 -9.31 11.07 14.05
N LYS A 130 -10.18 11.57 14.93
CA LYS A 130 -9.80 12.60 15.89
C LYS A 130 -8.79 12.03 16.88
N ILE A 131 -7.80 12.83 17.27
CA ILE A 131 -6.85 12.51 18.34
C ILE A 131 -7.51 12.88 19.67
N GLU A 132 -7.70 11.88 20.53
CA GLU A 132 -8.17 12.12 21.91
C GLU A 132 -6.96 12.44 22.77
N CYS A 133 -6.87 13.65 23.29
CA CYS A 133 -5.69 14.11 24.01
C CYS A 133 -6.01 14.58 25.45
N VAL A 134 -7.23 15.00 25.74
CA VAL A 134 -7.59 15.55 27.07
C VAL A 134 -7.45 14.49 28.16
N GLY A 135 -6.67 14.80 29.20
CA GLY A 135 -6.39 13.87 30.29
C GLY A 135 -5.35 12.79 29.98
N GLN A 136 -4.76 12.80 28.78
CA GLN A 136 -3.66 11.90 28.42
C GLN A 136 -2.30 12.58 28.63
N LYS A 137 -1.25 11.77 28.72
CA LYS A 137 0.11 12.26 28.76
C LYS A 137 0.50 12.88 27.43
N PHE A 138 1.25 13.96 27.46
CA PHE A 138 1.73 14.65 26.27
C PHE A 138 2.62 13.74 25.41
N ASP A 139 2.29 13.62 24.12
CA ASP A 139 3.09 12.94 23.10
C ASP A 139 3.47 13.93 22.00
N PRO A 140 4.77 14.24 21.82
CA PRO A 140 5.22 15.17 20.79
C PRO A 140 4.86 14.76 19.35
N ASN A 141 4.62 13.46 19.10
CA ASN A 141 4.24 12.96 17.76
C ASN A 141 2.78 13.27 17.40
N LEU A 142 1.93 13.47 18.41
CA LEU A 142 0.48 13.66 18.21
C LEU A 142 0.03 15.06 18.63
N HIS A 143 0.72 15.68 19.59
CA HIS A 143 0.31 16.91 20.25
C HIS A 143 1.32 18.03 19.99
N ASN A 144 0.80 19.26 19.94
CA ASN A 144 1.59 20.49 19.89
C ASN A 144 1.22 21.34 21.11
N ALA A 145 2.08 21.40 22.11
CA ALA A 145 1.88 22.21 23.29
C ALA A 145 2.22 23.67 22.99
N VAL A 146 1.24 24.56 23.12
CA VAL A 146 1.40 26.01 22.89
C VAL A 146 1.34 26.78 24.18
N LEU A 147 0.60 26.27 25.17
CA LEU A 147 0.44 26.89 26.48
C LEU A 147 0.75 25.87 27.58
N THR A 148 1.31 26.36 28.64
CA THR A 148 1.50 25.62 29.91
C THR A 148 0.67 26.26 31.02
N ASP A 149 0.19 25.47 31.95
CA ASP A 149 -0.46 25.90 33.18
C ASP A 149 0.08 25.07 34.34
N CYS A 150 -0.08 25.55 35.54
CA CYS A 150 0.33 24.85 36.74
C CYS A 150 -0.93 24.47 37.53
N ASP A 151 -1.28 23.20 37.51
CA ASP A 151 -2.39 22.65 38.31
C ASP A 151 -1.82 21.53 39.21
N GLU A 152 -1.71 21.84 40.48
CA GLU A 152 -1.16 20.92 41.49
C GLU A 152 -2.02 19.65 41.69
N THR A 153 -3.25 19.66 41.19
CA THR A 153 -4.17 18.51 41.32
C THR A 153 -3.95 17.44 40.22
N LYS A 154 -3.16 17.76 39.20
CA LYS A 154 -2.90 16.85 38.05
C LYS A 154 -1.42 16.53 37.92
N GLU A 155 -1.14 15.40 37.29
CA GLU A 155 0.22 14.97 37.03
C GLU A 155 0.94 15.94 36.08
N ASP A 156 2.27 15.95 36.15
CA ASP A 156 3.11 16.70 35.23
C ASP A 156 2.98 16.15 33.80
N GLU A 157 3.09 17.04 32.81
CA GLU A 157 2.96 16.73 31.38
C GLU A 157 1.60 16.16 30.94
N VAL A 158 0.54 16.29 31.70
CA VAL A 158 -0.82 15.92 31.29
C VAL A 158 -1.49 17.04 30.50
N VAL A 159 -2.21 16.67 29.44
CA VAL A 159 -2.99 17.59 28.62
C VAL A 159 -4.22 18.08 29.42
N LEU A 160 -4.27 19.35 29.72
CA LEU A 160 -5.36 20.00 30.47
C LEU A 160 -6.55 20.33 29.58
N VAL A 161 -6.28 20.95 28.42
CA VAL A 161 -7.31 21.46 27.50
C VAL A 161 -6.83 21.29 26.05
N GLU A 162 -7.73 20.88 25.19
CA GLU A 162 -7.53 20.86 23.74
C GLU A 162 -8.04 22.20 23.16
N LEU A 163 -7.13 23.01 22.67
CA LEU A 163 -7.45 24.29 22.02
C LEU A 163 -7.94 24.06 20.59
N GLN A 164 -7.24 23.20 19.85
CA GLN A 164 -7.57 22.86 18.48
C GLN A 164 -7.50 21.34 18.27
N GLU A 165 -8.51 20.80 17.62
CA GLU A 165 -8.63 19.36 17.41
C GLU A 165 -7.60 18.83 16.42
N GLY A 166 -6.90 17.78 16.80
CA GLY A 166 -5.98 17.05 15.93
C GLY A 166 -6.66 15.91 15.21
N PHE A 167 -6.12 15.57 14.03
CA PHE A 167 -6.61 14.47 13.21
C PHE A 167 -5.47 13.61 12.68
N LYS A 168 -5.64 12.30 12.77
CA LYS A 168 -4.70 11.30 12.25
C LYS A 168 -5.40 10.32 11.34
N SER A 169 -4.64 9.77 10.41
CA SER A 169 -4.99 8.57 9.65
C SER A 169 -4.18 7.39 10.18
N ASP A 170 -4.51 6.18 9.77
CA ASP A 170 -3.78 4.97 10.15
C ASP A 170 -2.28 5.05 9.82
N SER A 171 -1.91 5.80 8.77
CA SER A 171 -0.53 5.89 8.28
C SER A 171 0.17 7.22 8.59
N LYS A 172 -0.58 8.29 8.91
CA LYS A 172 0.00 9.64 9.02
C LYS A 172 -0.83 10.56 9.91
N VAL A 173 -0.15 11.42 10.66
CA VAL A 173 -0.79 12.55 11.34
C VAL A 173 -1.04 13.65 10.30
N ILE A 174 -2.31 14.07 10.16
CA ILE A 174 -2.74 15.13 9.25
C ILE A 174 -2.55 16.48 9.90
N ARG A 175 -2.96 16.60 11.18
CA ARG A 175 -2.78 17.79 12.00
C ARG A 175 -2.62 17.39 13.46
N HIS A 176 -1.61 17.90 14.15
CA HIS A 176 -1.41 17.70 15.58
C HIS A 176 -2.50 18.43 16.37
N SER A 177 -2.92 17.87 17.51
CA SER A 177 -3.79 18.59 18.45
C SER A 177 -3.00 19.72 19.09
N VAL A 178 -3.55 20.92 19.07
CA VAL A 178 -2.99 22.06 19.82
C VAL A 178 -3.54 22.01 21.24
N VAL A 179 -2.64 21.88 22.21
CA VAL A 179 -3.00 21.57 23.59
C VAL A 179 -2.35 22.52 24.58
N LYS A 180 -3.00 22.63 25.74
CA LYS A 180 -2.46 23.23 26.96
C LYS A 180 -2.06 22.11 27.90
N ILE A 181 -0.81 22.08 28.34
CA ILE A 181 -0.28 21.01 29.20
C ILE A 181 -0.06 21.54 30.64
N ASN A 182 -0.12 20.59 31.57
CA ASN A 182 0.29 20.86 32.97
C ASN A 182 1.82 20.83 33.04
N LYS A 183 2.41 21.80 33.70
CA LYS A 183 3.83 21.84 34.01
C LYS A 183 4.02 22.30 35.42
N LEU A 184 4.42 21.39 36.30
CA LEU A 184 4.74 21.62 37.69
C LEU A 184 6.15 22.11 37.87
#